data_a4fad7a45d55a72c50bd61d282256048
#
_entry.id   a4fad7a45d55a72c50bd61d282256048
#
_cell.length_a   1.000
_cell.length_b   1.000
_cell.length_c   1.000
_cell.angle_alpha   90.00
_cell.angle_beta   90.00
_cell.angle_gamma   90.00
#
_symmetry.space_group_name_H-M   'P 1'
#
loop_
_entity.id
_entity.type
_entity.pdbx_description
1 polymer ?
#
loop_
_entity_poly.entity_id
_entity_poly.type
_entity_poly.pdbx_seq_one_letter_code
_entity_poly.pdbx_strand_id
1 'polypeptide(L)'
;MIWALSVASKEWGLAKLPPRGWNSYDSFSWAINEQEFLDNAEIVSQRLLPYGYEYAVVDFLWFRKNVDGAYVDSYGYDSIDEWGRPFPDPERWPSSRGGQGFKEVARKVHKMGLKFGIHVMRGISTEAVNASTPILNVYTKGAYEESGRQWYAADIGMKYKTCAWMSHGFMSVNTDLGAGRAFLRSLYQQYAEWGVDFVKLDCVFGDDLDTQEIITVSKLLKELERPVVLSISPGSSVTPSMAEGISNYVNMYRITGDDWDKWTDVVSHFDISRDFAAAKKTGAAGLQGRSWPDLDMLPLGWLADPNAKHGPYRKCNLSLDEQKTQMTLWSMAKSPLMFGGDLRHIDEMTFGLITNPTLLEINSYSTKNMEFPYVFSKEDLRCTSCASTQRFLSQVMGTPDDKVLGLTSCSNEKAKGWFIARDYRKLDQICCKYDMKNSDSLSYCFYKRKPLLTLGEEIMYEQDHQENFHLLASESVEACLDASVDRKRTASERDSTFLSSCKRHASQMWRLNDNGTLVNTYSGLCATTNSDKVNTITGGIRSWIATGRRGEIYLSFFNLNSWRTLISARISDLTAVLGSSFVSKASCNCKEVWSSKDFGTVGQTLSMMVEKHGCALFVLNCGN
;
A
#
# COMPACT_ATOMS: atom_id res chain seq x y z
N MET A 1 -10.05 -16.09 -46.42
CA MET A 1 -9.79 -14.76 -45.83
C MET A 1 -10.60 -14.68 -44.55
N ILE A 2 -9.96 -14.99 -43.42
CA ILE A 2 -10.57 -14.90 -42.09
C ILE A 2 -10.31 -13.49 -41.60
N TRP A 3 -11.32 -12.66 -41.50
CA TRP A 3 -11.27 -11.36 -40.88
C TRP A 3 -11.16 -11.57 -39.37
N ALA A 4 -9.96 -11.39 -38.82
CA ALA A 4 -9.79 -11.22 -37.40
C ALA A 4 -10.36 -9.83 -37.03
N LEU A 5 -11.58 -9.80 -36.53
CA LEU A 5 -12.11 -8.63 -35.85
C LEU A 5 -11.28 -8.42 -34.59
N SER A 6 -10.34 -7.47 -34.64
CA SER A 6 -9.74 -6.93 -33.43
C SER A 6 -10.84 -6.20 -32.68
N VAL A 7 -11.38 -6.81 -31.66
CA VAL A 7 -12.20 -6.12 -30.65
C VAL A 7 -11.23 -5.15 -29.97
N ALA A 8 -11.27 -3.89 -30.40
CA ALA A 8 -10.62 -2.83 -29.65
C ALA A 8 -11.25 -2.82 -28.27
N SER A 9 -10.50 -3.23 -27.25
CA SER A 9 -10.96 -3.19 -25.87
C SER A 9 -11.32 -1.73 -25.56
N LYS A 10 -12.58 -1.49 -25.21
CA LYS A 10 -13.08 -0.18 -24.82
C LYS A 10 -12.28 0.26 -23.60
N GLU A 11 -11.39 1.24 -23.77
CA GLU A 11 -10.63 1.82 -22.65
C GLU A 11 -11.59 2.62 -21.77
N TRP A 12 -11.99 2.04 -20.66
CA TRP A 12 -12.72 2.73 -19.62
C TRP A 12 -11.75 3.69 -18.91
N GLY A 13 -12.05 4.97 -18.88
CA GLY A 13 -11.20 5.98 -18.20
C GLY A 13 -11.23 5.92 -16.68
N LEU A 14 -11.07 4.71 -16.10
CA LEU A 14 -11.12 4.45 -14.65
C LEU A 14 -9.91 5.04 -13.93
N ALA A 15 -10.11 5.50 -12.70
CA ALA A 15 -9.05 5.91 -11.76
C ALA A 15 -7.99 6.85 -12.38
N LYS A 16 -8.41 7.86 -13.17
CA LYS A 16 -7.51 8.91 -13.71
C LYS A 16 -6.88 9.77 -12.61
N LEU A 17 -7.56 9.89 -11.50
CA LEU A 17 -7.10 10.51 -10.25
C LEU A 17 -7.16 9.45 -9.14
N PRO A 18 -6.46 9.66 -8.01
CA PRO A 18 -6.61 8.76 -6.86
C PRO A 18 -8.09 8.66 -6.49
N PRO A 19 -8.68 7.46 -6.47
CA PRO A 19 -10.08 7.28 -6.10
C PRO A 19 -10.41 7.87 -4.73
N ARG A 20 -11.59 8.47 -4.61
CA ARG A 20 -12.12 8.99 -3.34
C ARG A 20 -13.52 8.46 -3.10
N GLY A 21 -13.78 8.10 -1.85
CA GLY A 21 -15.08 7.56 -1.48
C GLY A 21 -15.26 7.41 0.01
N TRP A 22 -16.35 6.77 0.35
CA TRP A 22 -16.64 6.27 1.69
C TRP A 22 -16.64 4.75 1.66
N ASN A 23 -16.10 4.15 2.73
CA ASN A 23 -16.09 2.70 2.92
C ASN A 23 -16.62 2.39 4.32
N SER A 24 -17.45 1.38 4.47
CA SER A 24 -18.19 1.11 5.69
C SER A 24 -17.39 0.45 6.81
N TYR A 25 -16.15 -0.01 6.57
CA TYR A 25 -15.48 -0.91 7.51
C TYR A 25 -15.13 -0.26 8.85
N ASP A 26 -14.49 0.90 8.87
CA ASP A 26 -14.00 1.51 10.13
C ASP A 26 -15.15 1.92 11.08
N SER A 27 -16.32 2.19 10.52
CA SER A 27 -17.49 2.59 11.30
C SER A 27 -18.45 1.44 11.62
N PHE A 28 -18.54 0.42 10.78
CA PHE A 28 -19.50 -0.66 10.96
C PHE A 28 -18.88 -2.05 11.02
N SER A 29 -17.56 -2.16 10.81
CA SER A 29 -16.91 -3.45 10.64
C SER A 29 -17.66 -4.30 9.59
N TRP A 30 -18.12 -5.48 9.97
CA TRP A 30 -18.91 -6.35 9.08
C TRP A 30 -20.43 -6.31 9.36
N ALA A 31 -20.88 -5.46 10.28
CA ALA A 31 -22.26 -5.49 10.79
C ALA A 31 -23.25 -4.59 10.04
N ILE A 32 -22.82 -3.76 9.11
CA ILE A 32 -23.65 -2.77 8.41
C ILE A 32 -24.88 -3.42 7.74
N ASN A 33 -26.00 -2.71 7.76
CA ASN A 33 -27.22 -3.08 7.06
C ASN A 33 -27.54 -2.11 5.90
N GLU A 34 -28.55 -2.46 5.10
CA GLU A 34 -28.96 -1.70 3.90
C GLU A 34 -29.31 -0.25 4.22
N GLN A 35 -30.05 0.01 5.29
CA GLN A 35 -30.50 1.38 5.62
C GLN A 35 -29.31 2.23 6.06
N GLU A 36 -28.46 1.74 6.94
CA GLU A 36 -27.25 2.44 7.39
C GLU A 36 -26.31 2.78 6.24
N PHE A 37 -26.17 1.85 5.29
CA PHE A 37 -25.37 2.06 4.10
C PHE A 37 -25.94 3.16 3.20
N LEU A 38 -27.25 3.12 2.94
CA LEU A 38 -27.92 4.10 2.08
C LEU A 38 -27.95 5.50 2.71
N ASP A 39 -28.13 5.60 4.03
CA ASP A 39 -28.07 6.87 4.76
C ASP A 39 -26.69 7.54 4.62
N ASN A 40 -25.62 6.74 4.76
CA ASN A 40 -24.26 7.24 4.54
C ASN A 40 -24.02 7.63 3.07
N ALA A 41 -24.46 6.81 2.12
CA ALA A 41 -24.35 7.11 0.70
C ALA A 41 -25.07 8.42 0.31
N GLU A 42 -26.23 8.69 0.90
CA GLU A 42 -26.95 9.94 0.69
C GLU A 42 -26.12 11.15 1.15
N ILE A 43 -25.45 11.06 2.30
CA ILE A 43 -24.58 12.14 2.81
C ILE A 43 -23.35 12.32 1.94
N VAL A 44 -22.73 11.21 1.44
CA VAL A 44 -21.65 11.29 0.44
C VAL A 44 -22.11 12.11 -0.76
N SER A 45 -23.28 11.77 -1.31
CA SER A 45 -23.86 12.48 -2.48
C SER A 45 -24.10 13.96 -2.21
N GLN A 46 -24.68 14.29 -1.06
CA GLN A 46 -25.08 15.68 -0.74
C GLN A 46 -23.89 16.56 -0.34
N ARG A 47 -22.91 16.01 0.42
CA ARG A 47 -21.86 16.81 1.05
C ARG A 47 -20.47 16.57 0.48
N LEU A 48 -20.13 15.35 0.05
CA LEU A 48 -18.76 15.00 -0.34
C LEU A 48 -18.54 14.85 -1.84
N LEU A 49 -19.59 14.56 -2.62
CA LEU A 49 -19.50 14.45 -4.09
C LEU A 49 -18.89 15.70 -4.76
N PRO A 50 -19.19 16.95 -4.33
CA PRO A 50 -18.56 18.15 -4.87
C PRO A 50 -17.04 18.20 -4.66
N TYR A 51 -16.50 17.41 -3.73
CA TYR A 51 -15.06 17.30 -3.44
C TYR A 51 -14.43 16.06 -4.08
N GLY A 52 -15.17 15.37 -4.97
CA GLY A 52 -14.68 14.22 -5.73
C GLY A 52 -14.75 12.88 -5.00
N TYR A 53 -15.49 12.77 -3.92
CA TYR A 53 -15.81 11.50 -3.27
C TYR A 53 -16.96 10.84 -4.04
N GLU A 54 -16.62 9.90 -4.90
CA GLU A 54 -17.56 9.31 -5.87
C GLU A 54 -18.02 7.91 -5.50
N TYR A 55 -17.30 7.21 -4.63
CA TYR A 55 -17.56 5.80 -4.32
C TYR A 55 -18.25 5.67 -2.96
N ALA A 56 -19.27 4.79 -2.90
CA ALA A 56 -19.81 4.24 -1.66
C ALA A 56 -19.61 2.73 -1.67
N VAL A 57 -18.81 2.23 -0.71
CA VAL A 57 -18.33 0.84 -0.69
C VAL A 57 -18.88 0.10 0.51
N VAL A 58 -19.60 -1.00 0.27
CA VAL A 58 -19.93 -2.00 1.29
C VAL A 58 -18.70 -2.84 1.51
N ASP A 59 -18.12 -2.79 2.71
CA ASP A 59 -16.94 -3.57 3.00
C ASP A 59 -17.30 -4.98 3.52
N PHE A 60 -16.44 -5.59 4.17
CA PHE A 60 -16.23 -6.93 4.66
C PHE A 60 -17.49 -7.70 5.09
N LEU A 61 -17.59 -8.94 4.67
CA LEU A 61 -18.59 -9.94 5.07
C LEU A 61 -20.08 -9.53 4.93
N TRP A 62 -20.42 -8.76 3.91
CA TRP A 62 -21.84 -8.43 3.61
C TRP A 62 -22.73 -9.65 3.35
N PHE A 63 -22.15 -10.79 3.06
CA PHE A 63 -22.82 -12.08 2.85
C PHE A 63 -22.96 -12.90 4.15
N ARG A 64 -22.30 -12.51 5.27
CA ARG A 64 -22.34 -13.23 6.54
C ARG A 64 -23.57 -12.87 7.36
N LYS A 65 -24.25 -13.87 7.91
CA LYS A 65 -25.34 -13.68 8.85
C LYS A 65 -24.81 -13.07 10.15
N ASN A 66 -25.41 -11.96 10.59
CA ASN A 66 -25.04 -11.32 11.85
C ASN A 66 -25.90 -11.90 12.99
N VAL A 67 -25.59 -13.10 13.42
CA VAL A 67 -26.30 -13.87 14.45
C VAL A 67 -25.35 -14.37 15.53
N ASP A 68 -25.92 -14.90 16.62
CA ASP A 68 -25.13 -15.50 17.70
C ASP A 68 -24.28 -16.66 17.17
N GLY A 69 -23.02 -16.72 17.63
CA GLY A 69 -22.04 -17.71 17.16
C GLY A 69 -21.28 -17.32 15.89
N ALA A 70 -21.78 -16.38 15.09
CA ALA A 70 -21.02 -15.85 13.96
C ALA A 70 -19.90 -14.92 14.43
N TYR A 71 -18.70 -15.06 13.85
CA TYR A 71 -17.57 -14.16 14.00
C TYR A 71 -16.75 -14.17 12.69
N VAL A 72 -15.70 -13.37 12.60
CA VAL A 72 -14.95 -13.14 11.34
C VAL A 72 -14.48 -14.43 10.67
N ASP A 73 -13.90 -15.37 11.39
CA ASP A 73 -13.41 -16.64 10.83
C ASP A 73 -14.33 -17.83 11.17
N SER A 74 -15.63 -17.60 11.41
CA SER A 74 -16.58 -18.69 11.66
C SER A 74 -17.03 -19.36 10.38
N TYR A 75 -17.27 -20.66 10.46
CA TYR A 75 -17.82 -21.50 9.39
C TYR A 75 -19.33 -21.71 9.57
N GLY A 76 -20.07 -21.82 8.47
CA GLY A 76 -21.51 -22.15 8.49
C GLY A 76 -22.44 -20.93 8.51
N TYR A 77 -21.93 -19.71 8.38
CA TYR A 77 -22.71 -18.49 8.49
C TYR A 77 -22.77 -17.64 7.22
N ASP A 78 -22.08 -18.03 6.15
CA ASP A 78 -22.08 -17.28 4.91
C ASP A 78 -23.31 -17.63 4.05
N SER A 79 -23.95 -16.63 3.48
CA SER A 79 -24.99 -16.80 2.48
C SER A 79 -24.34 -17.02 1.11
N ILE A 80 -24.63 -18.15 0.49
CA ILE A 80 -24.20 -18.47 -0.88
C ILE A 80 -25.42 -18.85 -1.72
N ASP A 81 -25.34 -18.64 -3.03
CA ASP A 81 -26.35 -19.11 -3.97
C ASP A 81 -26.13 -20.59 -4.35
N GLU A 82 -27.00 -21.11 -5.19
CA GLU A 82 -26.97 -22.50 -5.68
C GLU A 82 -25.67 -22.86 -6.44
N TRP A 83 -24.91 -21.86 -6.89
CA TRP A 83 -23.64 -22.00 -7.60
C TRP A 83 -22.42 -21.74 -6.71
N GLY A 84 -22.62 -21.60 -5.40
CA GLY A 84 -21.57 -21.36 -4.42
C GLY A 84 -21.01 -19.95 -4.39
N ARG A 85 -21.67 -18.97 -5.03
CA ARG A 85 -21.23 -17.58 -5.04
C ARG A 85 -21.78 -16.85 -3.83
N PRO A 86 -20.98 -15.99 -3.16
CA PRO A 86 -21.48 -15.14 -2.06
C PRO A 86 -22.71 -14.33 -2.48
N PHE A 87 -23.67 -14.25 -1.57
CA PHE A 87 -24.94 -13.55 -1.76
C PHE A 87 -25.25 -12.68 -0.53
N PRO A 88 -25.79 -11.44 -0.68
CA PRO A 88 -26.05 -10.59 0.47
C PRO A 88 -27.02 -11.26 1.46
N ASP A 89 -26.68 -11.20 2.75
CA ASP A 89 -27.55 -11.71 3.80
C ASP A 89 -28.92 -10.99 3.76
N PRO A 90 -30.04 -11.69 3.48
CA PRO A 90 -31.34 -11.05 3.25
C PRO A 90 -31.97 -10.42 4.49
N GLU A 91 -31.45 -10.68 5.68
CA GLU A 91 -31.88 -10.00 6.92
C GLU A 91 -31.20 -8.64 7.05
N ARG A 92 -29.95 -8.53 6.64
CA ARG A 92 -29.21 -7.26 6.63
C ARG A 92 -29.49 -6.42 5.37
N TRP A 93 -29.72 -7.10 4.26
CA TRP A 93 -29.93 -6.52 2.91
C TRP A 93 -31.29 -6.98 2.36
N PRO A 94 -32.43 -6.48 2.89
CA PRO A 94 -33.76 -6.98 2.56
C PRO A 94 -34.12 -6.83 1.06
N SER A 95 -33.54 -5.86 0.34
CA SER A 95 -33.76 -5.72 -1.09
C SER A 95 -33.06 -6.80 -1.94
N SER A 96 -32.19 -7.63 -1.35
CA SER A 96 -31.54 -8.74 -2.01
C SER A 96 -32.45 -9.95 -2.21
N ARG A 97 -33.58 -10.03 -1.46
CA ARG A 97 -34.51 -11.16 -1.49
C ARG A 97 -34.97 -11.48 -2.92
N GLY A 98 -35.27 -12.74 -3.15
CA GLY A 98 -35.71 -13.20 -4.48
C GLY A 98 -34.60 -13.23 -5.54
N GLY A 99 -33.35 -13.38 -5.13
CA GLY A 99 -32.21 -13.48 -6.03
C GLY A 99 -31.74 -12.13 -6.61
N GLN A 100 -32.18 -11.00 -6.05
CA GLN A 100 -31.86 -9.68 -6.58
C GLN A 100 -30.42 -9.23 -6.28
N GLY A 101 -29.77 -9.79 -5.23
CA GLY A 101 -28.45 -9.34 -4.82
C GLY A 101 -28.43 -7.85 -4.49
N PHE A 102 -27.38 -7.14 -4.90
CA PHE A 102 -27.27 -5.70 -4.68
C PHE A 102 -27.89 -4.81 -5.76
N LYS A 103 -28.67 -5.34 -6.71
CA LYS A 103 -29.24 -4.55 -7.83
C LYS A 103 -29.97 -3.30 -7.37
N GLU A 104 -30.82 -3.41 -6.35
CA GLU A 104 -31.62 -2.28 -5.87
C GLU A 104 -30.76 -1.27 -5.09
N VAL A 105 -29.82 -1.73 -4.28
CA VAL A 105 -28.86 -0.87 -3.57
C VAL A 105 -28.03 -0.08 -4.58
N ALA A 106 -27.41 -0.75 -5.55
CA ALA A 106 -26.62 -0.13 -6.61
C ALA A 106 -27.44 0.90 -7.40
N ARG A 107 -28.69 0.56 -7.77
CA ARG A 107 -29.59 1.47 -8.47
C ARG A 107 -29.86 2.76 -7.66
N LYS A 108 -30.08 2.64 -6.35
CA LYS A 108 -30.26 3.80 -5.46
C LYS A 108 -28.98 4.65 -5.40
N VAL A 109 -27.81 4.02 -5.22
CA VAL A 109 -26.51 4.69 -5.20
C VAL A 109 -26.22 5.43 -6.50
N HIS A 110 -26.49 4.79 -7.65
CA HIS A 110 -26.35 5.44 -8.97
C HIS A 110 -27.31 6.63 -9.14
N LYS A 111 -28.54 6.52 -8.63
CA LYS A 111 -29.49 7.64 -8.64
C LYS A 111 -29.01 8.85 -7.83
N MET A 112 -28.19 8.62 -6.80
CA MET A 112 -27.51 9.67 -6.01
C MET A 112 -26.30 10.27 -6.73
N GLY A 113 -25.93 9.79 -7.94
CA GLY A 113 -24.75 10.24 -8.69
C GLY A 113 -23.45 9.58 -8.25
N LEU A 114 -23.50 8.57 -7.42
CA LEU A 114 -22.35 7.85 -6.88
C LEU A 114 -22.09 6.54 -7.64
N LYS A 115 -20.96 5.95 -7.38
CA LYS A 115 -20.52 4.63 -7.83
C LYS A 115 -20.61 3.64 -6.68
N PHE A 116 -21.15 2.45 -6.94
CA PHE A 116 -21.33 1.40 -5.93
C PHE A 116 -20.15 0.45 -5.90
N GLY A 117 -19.61 0.20 -4.71
CA GLY A 117 -18.49 -0.73 -4.49
C GLY A 117 -18.81 -1.81 -3.48
N ILE A 118 -18.08 -2.93 -3.60
CA ILE A 118 -18.12 -4.04 -2.64
C ILE A 118 -16.71 -4.54 -2.33
N HIS A 119 -16.53 -5.05 -1.11
CA HIS A 119 -15.39 -5.86 -0.73
C HIS A 119 -15.68 -7.33 -1.06
N VAL A 120 -14.69 -8.06 -1.52
CA VAL A 120 -14.78 -9.49 -1.81
C VAL A 120 -13.52 -10.21 -1.34
N MET A 121 -13.69 -11.45 -0.91
CA MET A 121 -12.56 -12.31 -0.56
C MET A 121 -12.03 -13.03 -1.79
N ARG A 122 -10.75 -13.39 -1.76
CA ARG A 122 -10.10 -14.24 -2.75
C ARG A 122 -10.87 -15.54 -2.99
N GLY A 123 -10.94 -15.96 -4.24
CA GLY A 123 -11.30 -17.31 -4.64
C GLY A 123 -12.73 -17.73 -4.31
N ILE A 124 -12.87 -18.78 -3.53
CA ILE A 124 -14.14 -19.46 -3.25
C ILE A 124 -14.32 -19.70 -1.74
N SER A 125 -15.58 -19.59 -1.26
CA SER A 125 -15.87 -19.86 0.14
C SER A 125 -15.73 -21.34 0.50
N THR A 126 -15.30 -21.60 1.72
CA THR A 126 -15.23 -22.95 2.29
C THR A 126 -16.59 -23.63 2.31
N GLU A 127 -17.67 -22.86 2.47
CA GLU A 127 -19.04 -23.39 2.45
C GLU A 127 -19.41 -23.98 1.08
N ALA A 128 -19.09 -23.26 0.00
CA ALA A 128 -19.32 -23.75 -1.35
C ALA A 128 -18.53 -25.03 -1.65
N VAL A 129 -17.27 -25.09 -1.20
CA VAL A 129 -16.40 -26.26 -1.38
C VAL A 129 -16.92 -27.47 -0.59
N ASN A 130 -17.37 -27.26 0.65
CA ASN A 130 -17.88 -28.35 1.48
C ASN A 130 -19.29 -28.82 1.02
N ALA A 131 -20.13 -27.91 0.54
CA ALA A 131 -21.41 -28.25 -0.07
C ALA A 131 -21.25 -28.86 -1.48
N SER A 132 -20.05 -28.81 -2.04
CA SER A 132 -19.76 -29.26 -3.41
C SER A 132 -20.77 -28.72 -4.42
N THR A 133 -21.01 -27.41 -4.38
CA THR A 133 -21.94 -26.74 -5.28
C THR A 133 -21.51 -26.89 -6.75
N PRO A 134 -22.44 -27.00 -7.71
CA PRO A 134 -22.07 -27.00 -9.12
C PRO A 134 -21.53 -25.62 -9.53
N ILE A 135 -20.72 -25.59 -10.60
CA ILE A 135 -20.16 -24.36 -11.14
C ILE A 135 -21.06 -23.88 -12.28
N LEU A 136 -21.44 -22.60 -12.26
CA LEU A 136 -22.26 -22.00 -13.30
C LEU A 136 -21.48 -21.79 -14.60
N ASN A 137 -21.97 -22.31 -15.70
CA ASN A 137 -21.60 -21.89 -17.04
C ASN A 137 -22.47 -20.69 -17.45
N VAL A 138 -21.88 -19.48 -17.47
CA VAL A 138 -22.64 -18.24 -17.78
C VAL A 138 -23.21 -18.19 -19.19
N TYR A 139 -22.71 -18.99 -20.12
CA TYR A 139 -23.14 -19.02 -21.50
C TYR A 139 -24.36 -19.94 -21.69
N THR A 140 -24.33 -21.14 -21.10
CA THR A 140 -25.43 -22.13 -21.20
C THR A 140 -26.49 -21.95 -20.12
N LYS A 141 -26.19 -21.18 -19.06
CA LYS A 141 -27.01 -20.98 -17.85
C LYS A 141 -27.23 -22.28 -17.04
N GLY A 142 -26.47 -23.32 -17.33
CA GLY A 142 -26.46 -24.59 -16.61
C GLY A 142 -25.14 -24.85 -15.91
N ALA A 143 -24.98 -26.07 -15.39
CA ALA A 143 -23.74 -26.51 -14.79
C ALA A 143 -22.58 -26.55 -15.79
N TYR A 144 -21.38 -26.21 -15.34
CA TYR A 144 -20.18 -26.26 -16.17
C TYR A 144 -19.74 -27.71 -16.39
N GLU A 145 -19.59 -28.06 -17.68
CA GLU A 145 -19.09 -29.35 -18.12
C GLU A 145 -17.87 -29.18 -19.02
N GLU A 146 -16.86 -30.01 -18.78
CA GLU A 146 -15.65 -30.08 -19.59
C GLU A 146 -15.20 -31.54 -19.69
N SER A 147 -14.82 -31.98 -20.90
CA SER A 147 -14.38 -33.36 -21.18
C SER A 147 -15.39 -34.44 -20.75
N GLY A 148 -16.69 -34.18 -20.90
CA GLY A 148 -17.76 -35.10 -20.55
C GLY A 148 -18.02 -35.27 -19.05
N ARG A 149 -17.48 -34.34 -18.22
CA ARG A 149 -17.62 -34.31 -16.78
C ARG A 149 -18.21 -32.99 -16.33
N GLN A 150 -19.18 -33.04 -15.40
CA GLN A 150 -19.62 -31.88 -14.63
C GLN A 150 -18.61 -31.57 -13.51
N TRP A 151 -18.35 -30.28 -13.27
CA TRP A 151 -17.40 -29.79 -12.29
C TRP A 151 -18.09 -29.11 -11.11
N TYR A 152 -17.49 -29.24 -9.93
CA TYR A 152 -18.02 -28.77 -8.66
C TYR A 152 -17.01 -27.89 -7.92
N ALA A 153 -17.48 -27.12 -6.95
CA ALA A 153 -16.68 -26.26 -6.08
C ALA A 153 -15.55 -27.03 -5.39
N ALA A 154 -15.81 -28.28 -4.97
CA ALA A 154 -14.82 -29.14 -4.35
C ALA A 154 -13.64 -29.54 -5.26
N ASP A 155 -13.85 -29.48 -6.60
CA ASP A 155 -12.80 -29.80 -7.58
C ASP A 155 -11.82 -28.64 -7.82
N ILE A 156 -12.25 -27.41 -7.55
CA ILE A 156 -11.51 -26.18 -7.89
C ILE A 156 -10.94 -25.44 -6.69
N GLY A 157 -11.46 -25.67 -5.48
CA GLY A 157 -11.00 -25.03 -4.26
C GLY A 157 -9.65 -25.60 -3.80
N MET A 158 -8.67 -24.73 -3.59
CA MET A 158 -7.32 -25.10 -3.15
C MET A 158 -7.23 -25.07 -1.63
N LYS A 159 -7.62 -26.16 -0.96
CA LYS A 159 -7.71 -26.28 0.51
C LYS A 159 -6.40 -26.02 1.25
N TYR A 160 -5.26 -26.12 0.57
CA TYR A 160 -3.94 -25.79 1.13
C TYR A 160 -3.54 -24.31 0.95
N LYS A 161 -4.37 -23.52 0.26
CA LYS A 161 -4.12 -22.11 -0.03
C LYS A 161 -5.29 -21.26 0.47
N THR A 162 -5.52 -21.31 1.78
CA THR A 162 -6.55 -20.50 2.48
C THR A 162 -6.05 -19.09 2.72
N CYS A 163 -6.95 -18.18 3.04
CA CYS A 163 -6.62 -16.85 3.53
C CYS A 163 -5.91 -16.95 4.89
N ALA A 164 -4.75 -16.31 5.06
CA ALA A 164 -3.92 -16.48 6.26
C ALA A 164 -4.61 -16.01 7.55
N TRP A 165 -5.39 -14.93 7.48
CA TRP A 165 -6.09 -14.37 8.63
C TRP A 165 -7.57 -14.80 8.74
N MET A 166 -8.08 -15.60 7.77
CA MET A 166 -9.45 -16.10 7.71
C MET A 166 -9.46 -17.53 7.14
N SER A 167 -8.77 -18.44 7.82
CA SER A 167 -8.45 -19.78 7.32
C SER A 167 -9.66 -20.69 7.10
N HIS A 168 -10.77 -20.44 7.80
CA HIS A 168 -12.02 -21.19 7.66
C HIS A 168 -13.01 -20.55 6.67
N GLY A 169 -12.71 -19.34 6.16
CA GLY A 169 -13.64 -18.60 5.30
C GLY A 169 -13.48 -18.87 3.82
N PHE A 170 -12.31 -18.59 3.27
CA PHE A 170 -12.06 -18.62 1.82
C PHE A 170 -10.72 -19.25 1.46
N MET A 171 -10.64 -19.76 0.24
CA MET A 171 -9.44 -20.35 -0.33
C MET A 171 -9.30 -19.94 -1.82
N SER A 172 -8.07 -20.01 -2.34
CA SER A 172 -7.81 -19.78 -3.76
C SER A 172 -8.55 -20.78 -4.64
N VAL A 173 -8.91 -20.32 -5.83
CA VAL A 173 -9.45 -21.16 -6.91
C VAL A 173 -8.31 -21.59 -7.83
N ASN A 174 -8.29 -22.86 -8.24
CA ASN A 174 -7.34 -23.33 -9.24
C ASN A 174 -7.69 -22.75 -10.62
N THR A 175 -7.01 -21.69 -11.01
CA THR A 175 -7.21 -20.98 -12.27
C THR A 175 -6.61 -21.69 -13.50
N ASP A 176 -5.82 -22.75 -13.31
CA ASP A 176 -5.31 -23.58 -14.41
C ASP A 176 -6.44 -24.45 -14.98
N LEU A 177 -7.46 -24.75 -14.18
CA LEU A 177 -8.64 -25.48 -14.60
C LEU A 177 -9.63 -24.56 -15.33
N GLY A 178 -10.26 -25.08 -16.41
CA GLY A 178 -11.35 -24.40 -17.09
C GLY A 178 -12.53 -24.09 -16.14
N ALA A 179 -12.85 -25.03 -15.27
CA ALA A 179 -13.88 -24.90 -14.24
C ALA A 179 -13.58 -23.78 -13.22
N GLY A 180 -12.31 -23.62 -12.78
CA GLY A 180 -11.92 -22.54 -11.89
C GLY A 180 -12.10 -21.17 -12.52
N ARG A 181 -11.68 -21.01 -13.78
CA ARG A 181 -11.93 -19.77 -14.53
C ARG A 181 -13.41 -19.50 -14.77
N ALA A 182 -14.21 -20.56 -15.01
CA ALA A 182 -15.66 -20.44 -15.17
C ALA A 182 -16.34 -19.96 -13.88
N PHE A 183 -15.89 -20.45 -12.71
CA PHE A 183 -16.39 -19.99 -11.42
C PHE A 183 -16.12 -18.49 -11.22
N LEU A 184 -14.86 -18.04 -11.37
CA LEU A 184 -14.50 -16.64 -11.24
C LEU A 184 -15.25 -15.76 -12.25
N ARG A 185 -15.41 -16.22 -13.51
CA ARG A 185 -16.23 -15.52 -14.50
C ARG A 185 -17.67 -15.35 -14.03
N SER A 186 -18.28 -16.41 -13.51
CA SER A 186 -19.68 -16.36 -13.04
C SER A 186 -19.84 -15.40 -11.85
N LEU A 187 -18.84 -15.36 -10.97
CA LEU A 187 -18.79 -14.49 -9.79
C LEU A 187 -18.71 -13.01 -10.18
N TYR A 188 -17.72 -12.63 -10.99
CA TYR A 188 -17.54 -11.23 -11.40
C TYR A 188 -18.60 -10.74 -12.36
N GLN A 189 -19.18 -11.63 -13.17
CA GLN A 189 -20.36 -11.31 -13.97
C GLN A 189 -21.56 -11.00 -13.08
N GLN A 190 -21.79 -11.77 -12.02
CA GLN A 190 -22.82 -11.48 -11.02
C GLN A 190 -22.67 -10.09 -10.41
N TYR A 191 -21.45 -9.70 -10.04
CA TYR A 191 -21.18 -8.36 -9.50
C TYR A 191 -21.47 -7.27 -10.53
N ALA A 192 -21.10 -7.48 -11.79
CA ALA A 192 -21.43 -6.56 -12.87
C ALA A 192 -22.94 -6.44 -13.10
N GLU A 193 -23.67 -7.55 -13.04
CA GLU A 193 -25.13 -7.60 -13.17
C GLU A 193 -25.85 -6.93 -11.99
N TRP A 194 -25.23 -6.89 -10.81
CA TRP A 194 -25.73 -6.12 -9.67
C TRP A 194 -25.47 -4.63 -9.79
N GLY A 195 -24.61 -4.21 -10.71
CA GLY A 195 -24.27 -2.81 -10.92
C GLY A 195 -23.05 -2.35 -10.13
N VAL A 196 -22.16 -3.25 -9.75
CA VAL A 196 -20.91 -2.92 -9.03
C VAL A 196 -19.96 -2.15 -9.95
N ASP A 197 -19.37 -1.05 -9.43
CA ASP A 197 -18.39 -0.20 -10.11
C ASP A 197 -16.98 -0.29 -9.50
N PHE A 198 -16.88 -0.85 -8.30
CA PHE A 198 -15.63 -0.96 -7.54
C PHE A 198 -15.60 -2.28 -6.77
N VAL A 199 -14.50 -3.01 -6.90
CA VAL A 199 -14.24 -4.24 -6.14
C VAL A 199 -12.95 -4.08 -5.35
N LYS A 200 -13.02 -4.24 -4.01
CA LYS A 200 -11.87 -4.43 -3.12
C LYS A 200 -11.68 -5.94 -2.94
N LEU A 201 -10.71 -6.50 -3.67
CA LEU A 201 -10.37 -7.93 -3.61
C LEU A 201 -9.33 -8.16 -2.52
N ASP A 202 -9.71 -8.86 -1.48
CA ASP A 202 -8.89 -9.07 -0.30
C ASP A 202 -8.25 -10.46 -0.27
N CYS A 203 -7.22 -10.59 0.56
CA CYS A 203 -6.42 -11.81 0.75
C CYS A 203 -5.66 -12.26 -0.51
N VAL A 204 -5.24 -11.32 -1.38
CA VAL A 204 -4.53 -11.61 -2.64
C VAL A 204 -3.20 -10.89 -2.78
N PHE A 205 -2.86 -9.97 -1.87
CA PHE A 205 -1.68 -9.13 -2.00
C PHE A 205 -0.89 -9.03 -0.69
N GLY A 206 0.41 -8.73 -0.76
CA GLY A 206 1.32 -8.82 0.37
C GLY A 206 1.67 -10.27 0.70
N ASP A 207 1.50 -10.66 1.95
CA ASP A 207 1.81 -12.02 2.43
C ASP A 207 0.97 -13.12 1.75
N ASP A 208 -0.24 -12.76 1.31
CA ASP A 208 -1.18 -13.65 0.61
C ASP A 208 -1.10 -13.56 -0.93
N LEU A 209 0.00 -13.07 -1.48
CA LEU A 209 0.13 -12.78 -2.92
C LEU A 209 -0.32 -13.95 -3.81
N ASP A 210 -1.36 -13.69 -4.59
CA ASP A 210 -1.86 -14.58 -5.64
C ASP A 210 -1.90 -13.87 -7.01
N THR A 211 -0.74 -13.79 -7.63
CA THR A 211 -0.59 -13.12 -8.94
C THR A 211 -1.49 -13.70 -10.02
N GLN A 212 -1.71 -15.03 -10.01
CA GLN A 212 -2.53 -15.68 -11.03
C GLN A 212 -4.00 -15.31 -10.89
N GLU A 213 -4.52 -15.27 -9.67
CA GLU A 213 -5.90 -14.85 -9.43
C GLU A 213 -6.08 -13.36 -9.77
N ILE A 214 -5.16 -12.48 -9.35
CA ILE A 214 -5.18 -11.04 -9.70
C ILE A 214 -5.24 -10.84 -11.21
N ILE A 215 -4.37 -11.52 -11.97
CA ILE A 215 -4.32 -11.41 -13.44
C ILE A 215 -5.62 -11.95 -14.06
N THR A 216 -6.10 -13.08 -13.57
CA THR A 216 -7.33 -13.70 -14.07
C THR A 216 -8.53 -12.77 -13.84
N VAL A 217 -8.70 -12.26 -12.63
CA VAL A 217 -9.77 -11.30 -12.30
C VAL A 217 -9.67 -10.03 -13.14
N SER A 218 -8.48 -9.46 -13.27
CA SER A 218 -8.26 -8.27 -14.11
C SER A 218 -8.67 -8.49 -15.57
N LYS A 219 -8.33 -9.66 -16.14
CA LYS A 219 -8.73 -10.02 -17.51
C LYS A 219 -10.24 -10.18 -17.63
N LEU A 220 -10.87 -10.87 -16.66
CA LEU A 220 -12.32 -11.05 -16.65
C LEU A 220 -13.05 -9.70 -16.58
N LEU A 221 -12.63 -8.79 -15.70
CA LEU A 221 -13.24 -7.46 -15.59
C LEU A 221 -13.12 -6.63 -16.89
N LYS A 222 -12.03 -6.80 -17.65
CA LYS A 222 -11.89 -6.15 -18.98
C LYS A 222 -12.82 -6.71 -20.04
N GLU A 223 -13.25 -7.96 -19.90
CA GLU A 223 -14.19 -8.62 -20.80
C GLU A 223 -15.66 -8.29 -20.48
N LEU A 224 -15.93 -7.75 -19.27
CA LEU A 224 -17.26 -7.30 -18.90
C LEU A 224 -17.61 -5.98 -19.60
N GLU A 225 -18.88 -5.78 -19.91
CA GLU A 225 -19.38 -4.54 -20.53
C GLU A 225 -19.46 -3.36 -19.57
N ARG A 226 -19.15 -3.57 -18.29
CA ARG A 226 -19.20 -2.58 -17.23
C ARG A 226 -17.79 -2.20 -16.75
N PRO A 227 -17.50 -0.87 -16.60
CA PRO A 227 -16.24 -0.42 -16.01
C PRO A 227 -16.23 -0.68 -14.50
N VAL A 228 -15.29 -1.50 -14.02
CA VAL A 228 -15.12 -1.81 -12.59
C VAL A 228 -13.70 -1.48 -12.18
N VAL A 229 -13.55 -0.65 -11.14
CA VAL A 229 -12.26 -0.39 -10.50
C VAL A 229 -11.88 -1.61 -9.68
N LEU A 230 -10.67 -2.14 -9.89
CA LEU A 230 -10.11 -3.23 -9.11
C LEU A 230 -9.09 -2.68 -8.11
N SER A 231 -9.39 -2.82 -6.83
CA SER A 231 -8.50 -2.59 -5.69
C SER A 231 -8.10 -3.91 -5.07
N ILE A 232 -6.85 -4.05 -4.61
CA ILE A 232 -6.36 -5.28 -3.96
C ILE A 232 -5.75 -5.00 -2.60
N SER A 233 -5.95 -5.94 -1.65
CA SER A 233 -5.45 -5.89 -0.26
C SER A 233 -5.08 -7.31 0.24
N PRO A 234 -4.50 -7.48 1.44
CA PRO A 234 -4.39 -6.55 2.58
C PRO A 234 -3.19 -5.58 2.54
N GLY A 235 -2.12 -5.85 1.79
CA GLY A 235 -0.97 -4.95 1.65
C GLY A 235 0.11 -5.09 2.72
N SER A 236 -0.04 -5.94 3.72
CA SER A 236 1.05 -6.25 4.65
C SER A 236 2.24 -6.85 3.90
N SER A 237 3.45 -6.44 4.28
CA SER A 237 4.72 -6.90 3.68
C SER A 237 4.87 -6.61 2.17
N VAL A 238 4.12 -5.66 1.61
CA VAL A 238 4.24 -5.29 0.19
C VAL A 238 5.53 -4.55 -0.08
N THR A 239 6.17 -4.91 -1.19
CA THR A 239 7.39 -4.27 -1.67
C THR A 239 7.16 -3.52 -2.98
N PRO A 240 8.00 -2.51 -3.30
CA PRO A 240 7.97 -1.87 -4.61
C PRO A 240 8.11 -2.85 -5.78
N SER A 241 8.84 -3.94 -5.60
CA SER A 241 9.00 -5.00 -6.62
C SER A 241 7.70 -5.77 -6.86
N MET A 242 7.00 -6.16 -5.78
CA MET A 242 5.68 -6.80 -5.89
C MET A 242 4.68 -5.89 -6.62
N ALA A 243 4.66 -4.60 -6.25
CA ALA A 243 3.80 -3.61 -6.88
C ALA A 243 4.09 -3.46 -8.39
N GLU A 244 5.35 -3.57 -8.81
CA GLU A 244 5.72 -3.52 -10.23
C GLU A 244 5.07 -4.64 -11.03
N GLY A 245 5.06 -5.86 -10.50
CA GLY A 245 4.47 -7.03 -11.15
C GLY A 245 2.96 -6.93 -11.34
N ILE A 246 2.23 -6.22 -10.44
CA ILE A 246 0.76 -6.21 -10.46
C ILE A 246 0.14 -4.86 -10.90
N SER A 247 0.87 -3.77 -10.88
CA SER A 247 0.33 -2.43 -11.15
C SER A 247 -0.29 -2.24 -12.54
N ASN A 248 0.03 -3.13 -13.49
CA ASN A 248 -0.57 -3.16 -14.83
C ASN A 248 -1.93 -3.88 -14.87
N TYR A 249 -2.37 -4.46 -13.78
CA TYR A 249 -3.59 -5.25 -13.70
C TYR A 249 -4.65 -4.63 -12.79
N VAL A 250 -4.27 -3.75 -11.87
CA VAL A 250 -5.15 -3.22 -10.83
C VAL A 250 -5.15 -1.70 -10.80
N ASN A 251 -6.24 -1.09 -10.33
CA ASN A 251 -6.37 0.37 -10.24
C ASN A 251 -5.92 0.92 -8.88
N MET A 252 -5.99 0.10 -7.84
CA MET A 252 -5.49 0.38 -6.50
C MET A 252 -4.81 -0.86 -5.95
N TYR A 253 -3.75 -0.65 -5.19
CA TYR A 253 -3.08 -1.73 -4.48
C TYR A 253 -2.58 -1.22 -3.14
N ARG A 254 -3.06 -1.83 -2.05
CA ARG A 254 -2.69 -1.43 -0.70
C ARG A 254 -1.25 -1.84 -0.43
N ILE A 255 -0.46 -0.91 0.08
CA ILE A 255 0.97 -1.11 0.33
C ILE A 255 1.32 -1.20 1.82
N THR A 256 0.32 -1.04 2.69
CA THR A 256 0.46 -1.02 4.14
C THR A 256 -0.39 -2.11 4.79
N GLY A 257 -0.11 -2.43 6.05
CA GLY A 257 -1.06 -3.13 6.92
C GLY A 257 -2.32 -2.30 7.18
N ASP A 258 -3.26 -2.84 7.98
CA ASP A 258 -4.47 -2.11 8.35
C ASP A 258 -4.12 -0.85 9.15
N ASP A 259 -4.71 0.27 8.74
CA ASP A 259 -4.59 1.55 9.43
C ASP A 259 -5.81 1.76 10.31
N TRP A 260 -5.57 1.80 11.60
CA TRP A 260 -6.58 2.14 12.58
C TRP A 260 -6.25 3.49 13.24
N ASP A 261 -7.18 4.02 14.00
CA ASP A 261 -7.04 5.29 14.73
C ASP A 261 -6.03 5.21 15.89
N LYS A 262 -4.81 4.73 15.55
CA LYS A 262 -3.66 4.63 16.45
C LYS A 262 -2.48 5.35 15.85
N TRP A 263 -1.82 6.17 16.66
CA TRP A 263 -0.64 6.91 16.20
C TRP A 263 0.47 6.01 15.66
N THR A 264 0.66 4.82 16.25
CA THR A 264 1.65 3.84 15.78
C THR A 264 1.40 3.37 14.35
N ASP A 265 0.14 3.25 13.96
CA ASP A 265 -0.24 2.82 12.62
C ASP A 265 0.08 3.94 11.63
N VAL A 266 -0.30 5.19 11.92
CA VAL A 266 0.05 6.37 11.10
C VAL A 266 1.57 6.51 10.92
N VAL A 267 2.35 6.34 12.00
CA VAL A 267 3.83 6.42 11.93
C VAL A 267 4.41 5.35 11.02
N SER A 268 3.86 4.14 11.03
CA SER A 268 4.36 3.04 10.21
C SER A 268 4.26 3.32 8.69
N HIS A 269 3.34 4.19 8.28
CA HIS A 269 3.10 4.54 6.88
C HIS A 269 4.19 5.44 6.29
N PHE A 270 4.92 6.19 7.11
CA PHE A 270 5.97 7.10 6.63
C PHE A 270 7.11 6.37 5.92
N ASP A 271 7.59 5.27 6.48
CA ASP A 271 8.71 4.53 5.90
C ASP A 271 8.30 3.85 4.59
N ILE A 272 7.12 3.23 4.55
CA ILE A 272 6.61 2.59 3.35
C ILE A 272 6.39 3.64 2.24
N SER A 273 5.78 4.78 2.56
CA SER A 273 5.57 5.87 1.60
C SER A 273 6.91 6.37 1.04
N ARG A 274 7.94 6.54 1.89
CA ARG A 274 9.29 6.91 1.45
C ARG A 274 9.87 5.88 0.48
N ASP A 275 9.78 4.60 0.81
CA ASP A 275 10.37 3.52 0.01
C ASP A 275 9.70 3.42 -1.36
N PHE A 276 8.38 3.59 -1.43
CA PHE A 276 7.66 3.67 -2.69
C PHE A 276 8.01 4.94 -3.49
N ALA A 277 8.20 6.07 -2.82
CA ALA A 277 8.67 7.31 -3.47
C ALA A 277 10.09 7.16 -4.03
N ALA A 278 11.01 6.57 -3.27
CA ALA A 278 12.37 6.29 -3.71
C ALA A 278 12.41 5.36 -4.94
N ALA A 279 11.50 4.39 -4.99
CA ALA A 279 11.29 3.51 -6.15
C ALA A 279 10.51 4.18 -7.30
N LYS A 280 10.20 5.49 -7.22
CA LYS A 280 9.41 6.25 -8.21
C LYS A 280 8.00 5.69 -8.44
N LYS A 281 7.41 5.16 -7.38
CA LYS A 281 6.05 4.59 -7.40
C LYS A 281 5.02 5.42 -6.63
N THR A 282 5.37 6.62 -6.20
CA THR A 282 4.39 7.56 -5.62
C THR A 282 3.50 8.12 -6.73
N GLY A 283 2.20 8.10 -6.47
CA GLY A 283 1.21 8.46 -7.48
C GLY A 283 0.90 7.30 -8.43
N ALA A 284 0.23 7.61 -9.53
CA ALA A 284 -0.22 6.60 -10.48
C ALA A 284 0.94 5.89 -11.16
N ALA A 285 0.92 4.57 -11.14
CA ALA A 285 1.86 3.71 -11.83
C ALA A 285 1.10 2.55 -12.49
N GLY A 286 1.57 2.04 -13.62
CA GLY A 286 0.84 0.99 -14.36
C GLY A 286 -0.46 1.50 -14.99
N LEU A 287 -1.19 0.63 -15.68
CA LEU A 287 -2.44 0.94 -16.40
C LEU A 287 -2.43 2.34 -17.06
N GLN A 288 -1.30 2.74 -17.66
CA GLN A 288 -1.12 4.06 -18.27
C GLN A 288 -1.34 5.23 -17.28
N GLY A 289 -0.87 5.08 -16.04
CA GLY A 289 -1.02 6.10 -15.00
C GLY A 289 -2.36 6.06 -14.26
N ARG A 290 -2.99 4.90 -14.16
CA ARG A 290 -4.29 4.70 -13.50
C ARG A 290 -4.27 3.59 -12.44
N SER A 291 -3.11 3.35 -11.86
CA SER A 291 -2.88 2.38 -10.78
C SER A 291 -2.19 3.07 -9.61
N TRP A 292 -2.82 3.08 -8.44
CA TRP A 292 -2.46 3.91 -7.30
C TRP A 292 -2.04 3.09 -6.10
N PRO A 293 -0.83 3.33 -5.53
CA PRO A 293 -0.49 2.83 -4.20
C PRO A 293 -1.46 3.38 -3.16
N ASP A 294 -1.95 2.52 -2.30
CA ASP A 294 -2.98 2.82 -1.31
C ASP A 294 -2.42 2.65 0.11
N LEU A 295 -2.54 3.69 0.92
CA LEU A 295 -2.11 3.71 2.32
C LEU A 295 -3.19 3.23 3.29
N ASP A 296 -4.32 2.75 2.78
CA ASP A 296 -5.51 2.37 3.51
C ASP A 296 -6.51 3.51 3.75
N MET A 297 -7.62 3.19 4.39
CA MET A 297 -8.72 4.09 4.67
C MET A 297 -8.34 5.16 5.69
N LEU A 298 -9.23 6.12 5.88
CA LEU A 298 -9.09 7.21 6.85
C LEU A 298 -10.06 6.94 8.01
N PRO A 299 -9.60 6.34 9.13
CA PRO A 299 -10.43 6.00 10.29
C PRO A 299 -10.68 7.24 11.16
N LEU A 300 -11.40 8.21 10.61
CA LEU A 300 -11.68 9.50 11.24
C LEU A 300 -13.16 9.63 11.59
N GLY A 301 -13.50 10.46 12.57
CA GLY A 301 -14.87 10.75 12.97
C GLY A 301 -15.46 9.71 13.92
N TRP A 302 -16.61 9.12 13.58
CA TRP A 302 -17.37 8.19 14.40
C TRP A 302 -17.13 6.75 13.94
N LEU A 303 -16.60 5.89 14.80
CA LEU A 303 -16.01 4.59 14.46
C LEU A 303 -16.55 3.43 15.30
N ALA A 304 -16.32 2.21 14.83
CA ALA A 304 -16.37 0.97 15.61
C ALA A 304 -14.96 0.47 15.92
N ASP A 305 -14.85 -0.65 16.62
CA ASP A 305 -13.59 -1.39 16.74
C ASP A 305 -13.47 -2.44 15.64
N PRO A 306 -12.24 -2.92 15.33
CA PRO A 306 -12.05 -4.05 14.43
C PRO A 306 -12.91 -5.24 14.81
N ASN A 307 -13.59 -5.85 13.83
CA ASN A 307 -14.44 -7.02 14.02
C ASN A 307 -15.66 -6.83 14.94
N ALA A 308 -16.06 -5.61 15.22
CA ALA A 308 -17.29 -5.33 15.99
C ALA A 308 -18.53 -5.92 15.29
N LYS A 309 -19.50 -6.39 16.08
CA LYS A 309 -20.78 -6.95 15.61
C LYS A 309 -21.89 -5.93 15.49
N HIS A 310 -21.60 -4.67 15.73
CA HIS A 310 -22.57 -3.55 15.71
C HIS A 310 -21.88 -2.28 15.22
N GLY A 311 -22.67 -1.34 14.80
CA GLY A 311 -22.23 -0.08 14.21
C GLY A 311 -21.51 0.84 15.18
N PRO A 312 -21.20 2.08 14.75
CA PRO A 312 -20.23 2.95 15.41
C PRO A 312 -20.72 3.37 16.81
N TYR A 313 -19.78 3.43 17.76
CA TYR A 313 -20.09 3.75 19.16
C TYR A 313 -19.00 4.61 19.84
N ARG A 314 -17.95 4.98 19.14
CA ARG A 314 -16.87 5.81 19.66
C ARG A 314 -16.33 6.80 18.63
N LYS A 315 -15.70 7.87 19.11
CA LYS A 315 -14.93 8.79 18.27
C LYS A 315 -13.55 8.23 17.98
N CYS A 316 -12.95 8.73 16.90
CA CYS A 316 -11.55 8.50 16.55
C CYS A 316 -10.63 8.89 17.72
N ASN A 317 -9.67 8.01 18.05
CA ASN A 317 -8.70 8.22 19.14
C ASN A 317 -7.53 9.13 18.75
N LEU A 318 -7.31 9.37 17.45
CA LEU A 318 -6.26 10.29 17.01
C LEU A 318 -6.61 11.72 17.44
N SER A 319 -5.64 12.43 18.03
CA SER A 319 -5.74 13.87 18.24
C SER A 319 -5.90 14.62 16.92
N LEU A 320 -6.36 15.86 16.95
CA LEU A 320 -6.51 16.67 15.75
C LEU A 320 -5.19 16.82 14.98
N ASP A 321 -4.06 16.95 15.68
CA ASP A 321 -2.74 17.09 15.05
C ASP A 321 -2.31 15.78 14.37
N GLU A 322 -2.62 14.63 14.97
CA GLU A 322 -2.39 13.32 14.35
C GLU A 322 -3.28 13.10 13.11
N GLN A 323 -4.55 13.49 13.16
CA GLN A 323 -5.46 13.45 12.01
C GLN A 323 -4.98 14.35 10.85
N LYS A 324 -4.49 15.58 11.16
CA LYS A 324 -3.87 16.46 10.17
C LYS A 324 -2.62 15.84 9.57
N THR A 325 -1.80 15.19 10.39
CA THR A 325 -0.59 14.46 9.95
C THR A 325 -0.94 13.34 9.00
N GLN A 326 -1.91 12.49 9.35
CA GLN A 326 -2.40 11.41 8.50
C GLN A 326 -2.90 11.95 7.16
N MET A 327 -3.83 12.90 7.17
CA MET A 327 -4.42 13.45 5.96
C MET A 327 -3.39 14.16 5.06
N THR A 328 -2.37 14.82 5.68
CA THR A 328 -1.28 15.46 4.94
C THR A 328 -0.38 14.41 4.27
N LEU A 329 -0.01 13.33 4.97
CA LEU A 329 0.80 12.26 4.39
C LEU A 329 0.06 11.55 3.25
N TRP A 330 -1.21 11.16 3.44
CA TRP A 330 -2.02 10.53 2.38
C TRP A 330 -2.10 11.41 1.14
N SER A 331 -2.26 12.72 1.33
CA SER A 331 -2.31 13.66 0.20
C SER A 331 -0.95 13.79 -0.49
N MET A 332 0.14 13.91 0.25
CA MET A 332 1.49 14.01 -0.29
C MET A 332 1.95 12.72 -0.98
N ALA A 333 1.59 11.57 -0.44
CA ALA A 333 1.85 10.26 -1.04
C ALA A 333 0.89 9.93 -2.20
N LYS A 334 -0.11 10.78 -2.46
CA LYS A 334 -1.15 10.56 -3.50
C LYS A 334 -1.91 9.24 -3.33
N SER A 335 -2.14 8.84 -2.08
CA SER A 335 -2.99 7.69 -1.76
C SER A 335 -4.44 7.95 -2.17
N PRO A 336 -5.19 6.95 -2.61
CA PRO A 336 -6.64 7.01 -2.58
C PRO A 336 -7.16 7.50 -1.22
N LEU A 337 -8.28 8.23 -1.20
CA LEU A 337 -8.87 8.78 0.02
C LEU A 337 -10.23 8.12 0.26
N MET A 338 -10.22 7.03 1.03
CA MET A 338 -11.43 6.30 1.41
C MET A 338 -11.75 6.62 2.88
N PHE A 339 -12.73 7.48 3.09
CA PHE A 339 -13.19 7.85 4.43
C PHE A 339 -13.95 6.69 5.08
N GLY A 340 -13.61 6.34 6.33
CA GLY A 340 -14.15 5.17 7.01
C GLY A 340 -15.18 5.47 8.11
N GLY A 341 -15.30 6.72 8.55
CA GLY A 341 -16.22 7.10 9.62
C GLY A 341 -17.70 7.15 9.21
N ASP A 342 -18.60 7.02 10.18
CA ASP A 342 -20.04 7.20 9.98
C ASP A 342 -20.38 8.66 9.70
N LEU A 343 -20.85 8.92 8.50
CA LEU A 343 -21.15 10.28 8.02
C LEU A 343 -22.39 10.88 8.65
N ARG A 344 -23.30 10.07 9.21
CA ARG A 344 -24.51 10.56 9.88
C ARG A 344 -24.17 11.40 11.11
N HIS A 345 -22.97 11.26 11.64
CA HIS A 345 -22.45 11.96 12.82
C HIS A 345 -21.16 12.74 12.55
N ILE A 346 -20.87 13.06 11.28
CA ILE A 346 -19.66 13.81 10.93
C ILE A 346 -19.70 15.23 11.49
N ASP A 347 -18.69 15.60 12.27
CA ASP A 347 -18.51 16.96 12.76
C ASP A 347 -17.82 17.86 11.73
N GLU A 348 -17.99 19.20 11.88
CA GLU A 348 -17.45 20.18 10.92
C GLU A 348 -15.91 20.20 10.87
N MET A 349 -15.22 19.77 11.93
CA MET A 349 -13.77 19.70 11.95
C MET A 349 -13.29 18.53 11.08
N THR A 350 -13.85 17.35 11.27
CA THR A 350 -13.57 16.17 10.43
C THR A 350 -13.96 16.44 8.98
N PHE A 351 -15.12 17.07 8.75
CA PHE A 351 -15.55 17.46 7.41
C PHE A 351 -14.55 18.41 6.75
N GLY A 352 -14.14 19.49 7.44
CA GLY A 352 -13.15 20.43 6.94
C GLY A 352 -11.77 19.82 6.67
N LEU A 353 -11.41 18.77 7.43
CA LEU A 353 -10.17 18.03 7.24
C LEU A 353 -10.17 17.27 5.90
N ILE A 354 -11.19 16.43 5.67
CA ILE A 354 -11.28 15.58 4.47
C ILE A 354 -11.65 16.36 3.20
N THR A 355 -12.18 17.58 3.34
CA THR A 355 -12.53 18.44 2.21
C THR A 355 -11.58 19.62 1.99
N ASN A 356 -10.44 19.65 2.70
CA ASN A 356 -9.45 20.71 2.57
C ASN A 356 -9.00 20.87 1.10
N PRO A 357 -9.23 22.02 0.45
CA PRO A 357 -9.01 22.17 -0.98
C PRO A 357 -7.54 22.05 -1.38
N THR A 358 -6.61 22.45 -0.52
CA THR A 358 -5.17 22.34 -0.79
C THR A 358 -4.72 20.87 -0.75
N LEU A 359 -5.20 20.11 0.21
CA LEU A 359 -4.87 18.68 0.30
C LEU A 359 -5.46 17.90 -0.87
N LEU A 360 -6.71 18.20 -1.25
CA LEU A 360 -7.36 17.56 -2.39
C LEU A 360 -6.68 17.93 -3.72
N GLU A 361 -6.18 19.17 -3.87
CA GLU A 361 -5.37 19.59 -5.01
C GLU A 361 -4.05 18.83 -5.09
N ILE A 362 -3.33 18.73 -3.98
CA ILE A 362 -2.07 17.96 -3.88
C ILE A 362 -2.34 16.51 -4.25
N ASN A 363 -3.30 15.88 -3.63
CA ASN A 363 -3.65 14.47 -3.86
C ASN A 363 -3.97 14.21 -5.34
N SER A 364 -4.75 15.09 -6.00
CA SER A 364 -5.16 14.90 -7.39
C SER A 364 -4.05 15.20 -8.38
N TYR A 365 -3.35 16.32 -8.23
CA TYR A 365 -2.63 16.94 -9.35
C TYR A 365 -1.16 17.22 -9.12
N SER A 366 -0.65 17.08 -7.89
CA SER A 366 0.77 17.28 -7.65
C SER A 366 1.64 16.24 -8.34
N THR A 367 2.86 16.60 -8.59
CA THR A 367 3.89 15.74 -9.20
C THR A 367 5.20 15.84 -8.41
N LYS A 368 6.15 14.95 -8.70
CA LYS A 368 7.43 14.87 -7.98
C LYS A 368 7.28 14.70 -6.47
N ASN A 369 6.25 14.01 -6.05
CA ASN A 369 5.98 13.73 -4.65
C ASN A 369 7.04 12.79 -4.10
N MET A 370 7.78 13.24 -3.08
CA MET A 370 8.82 12.44 -2.45
C MET A 370 9.14 12.96 -1.05
N GLU A 371 9.79 12.13 -0.25
CA GLU A 371 10.35 12.60 1.01
C GLU A 371 11.45 13.64 0.76
N PHE A 372 11.44 14.69 1.55
CA PHE A 372 12.44 15.78 1.52
C PHE A 372 13.39 15.64 2.70
N PRO A 373 14.61 15.12 2.50
CA PRO A 373 15.49 14.75 3.60
C PRO A 373 16.25 15.92 4.26
N TYR A 374 16.09 17.15 3.74
CA TYR A 374 16.90 18.32 4.16
C TYR A 374 16.21 19.16 5.24
N VAL A 375 15.58 18.50 6.24
CA VAL A 375 15.05 19.18 7.43
C VAL A 375 15.96 18.99 8.63
N PHE A 376 15.96 19.97 9.54
CA PHE A 376 16.78 19.93 10.75
C PHE A 376 16.03 20.58 11.92
N SER A 377 16.39 20.19 13.14
CA SER A 377 15.93 20.81 14.38
C SER A 377 17.06 21.58 15.09
N LYS A 378 16.73 22.41 16.09
CA LYS A 378 17.76 23.09 16.90
C LYS A 378 18.62 22.10 17.69
N GLU A 379 18.12 20.95 18.03
CA GLU A 379 18.84 19.91 18.75
C GLU A 379 19.96 19.33 17.90
N ASP A 380 19.74 19.21 16.60
CA ASP A 380 20.74 18.72 15.64
C ASP A 380 21.92 19.67 15.49
N LEU A 381 21.70 20.98 15.64
CA LEU A 381 22.76 21.98 15.55
C LEU A 381 23.66 22.00 16.78
N ARG A 382 23.22 21.44 17.92
CA ARG A 382 24.05 21.34 19.13
C ARG A 382 25.02 20.17 19.10
N CYS A 383 24.84 19.19 18.24
CA CYS A 383 25.68 17.99 18.15
C CYS A 383 26.89 18.13 17.21
N THR A 384 27.16 19.29 16.62
CA THR A 384 28.32 19.52 15.74
C THR A 384 29.66 19.66 16.49
N SER A 385 29.68 19.54 17.83
CA SER A 385 30.91 19.59 18.63
C SER A 385 31.33 18.28 19.31
N CYS A 386 30.70 17.15 18.99
CA CYS A 386 31.13 15.83 19.48
C CYS A 386 32.21 15.24 18.57
N ALA A 387 33.41 15.80 18.63
CA ALA A 387 34.63 15.19 18.13
C ALA A 387 35.02 13.96 18.97
N SER A 388 34.49 12.78 18.62
CA SER A 388 35.02 11.49 19.10
C SER A 388 34.72 10.36 18.14
N THR A 389 35.17 10.52 16.90
CA THR A 389 34.98 9.53 15.84
C THR A 389 36.25 8.69 15.61
N GLN A 390 37.01 8.39 16.65
CA GLN A 390 38.26 7.63 16.50
C GLN A 390 38.31 6.32 17.29
N ARG A 391 37.18 5.77 17.72
CA ARG A 391 37.12 4.49 18.46
C ARG A 391 36.25 3.41 17.85
N PHE A 392 35.87 3.49 16.58
CA PHE A 392 34.87 2.57 15.99
C PHE A 392 35.43 1.47 15.10
N LEU A 393 36.76 1.32 14.96
CA LEU A 393 37.35 0.32 14.05
C LEU A 393 37.95 -0.93 14.71
N SER A 394 37.76 -1.14 16.01
CA SER A 394 38.36 -2.27 16.70
C SER A 394 37.37 -3.26 17.34
N GLN A 395 36.07 -3.18 17.06
CA GLN A 395 35.05 -4.08 17.65
C GLN A 395 34.01 -4.57 16.67
N VAL A 396 34.42 -5.08 15.50
CA VAL A 396 33.50 -5.77 14.58
C VAL A 396 33.54 -7.29 14.81
N MET A 397 33.43 -7.70 16.05
CA MET A 397 33.21 -9.12 16.40
C MET A 397 32.41 -9.20 17.70
N GLY A 398 31.13 -8.91 17.66
CA GLY A 398 30.33 -9.16 18.85
C GLY A 398 29.02 -8.40 18.91
N THR A 399 28.03 -8.90 18.45
CA THR A 399 26.61 -9.05 18.79
C THR A 399 25.72 -9.05 17.54
N PRO A 400 24.63 -9.77 17.51
CA PRO A 400 23.73 -9.89 16.34
C PRO A 400 23.02 -8.60 15.93
N ASP A 401 23.25 -7.49 16.64
CA ASP A 401 22.52 -6.23 16.48
C ASP A 401 23.31 -5.09 15.81
N ASP A 402 24.55 -5.34 15.34
CA ASP A 402 25.35 -4.28 14.73
C ASP A 402 24.94 -4.01 13.27
N LYS A 403 24.87 -2.72 12.92
CA LYS A 403 24.62 -2.25 11.53
C LYS A 403 25.73 -2.74 10.61
N VAL A 404 25.35 -3.42 9.53
CA VAL A 404 26.31 -4.00 8.59
C VAL A 404 26.49 -3.12 7.35
N LEU A 405 25.41 -2.74 6.68
CA LEU A 405 25.39 -1.88 5.50
C LEU A 405 24.30 -0.81 5.63
N GLY A 406 24.50 0.33 5.00
CA GLY A 406 23.46 1.32 4.78
C GLY A 406 22.56 0.94 3.59
N LEU A 407 21.36 1.50 3.55
CA LEU A 407 20.43 1.42 2.44
C LEU A 407 20.24 2.82 1.83
N THR A 408 20.18 2.90 0.49
CA THR A 408 20.00 4.17 -0.23
C THR A 408 19.23 3.93 -1.53
N SER A 409 18.78 5.01 -2.18
CA SER A 409 18.20 4.91 -3.52
C SER A 409 19.19 4.28 -4.51
N CYS A 410 18.73 3.36 -5.35
CA CYS A 410 19.56 2.71 -6.37
C CYS A 410 20.07 3.67 -7.47
N SER A 411 19.51 4.87 -7.56
CA SER A 411 20.02 5.94 -8.42
C SER A 411 21.22 6.69 -7.82
N ASN A 412 21.53 6.46 -6.53
CA ASN A 412 22.66 7.07 -5.88
C ASN A 412 23.96 6.44 -6.36
N GLU A 413 24.94 7.26 -6.77
CA GLU A 413 26.26 6.77 -7.22
C GLU A 413 26.97 5.94 -6.13
N LYS A 414 26.71 6.22 -4.84
CA LYS A 414 27.26 5.46 -3.71
C LYS A 414 26.69 4.04 -3.57
N ALA A 415 25.58 3.72 -4.27
CA ALA A 415 25.01 2.39 -4.31
C ALA A 415 25.69 1.48 -5.34
N LYS A 416 26.54 2.01 -6.19
CA LYS A 416 27.25 1.29 -7.23
C LYS A 416 28.57 0.70 -6.73
N GLY A 417 29.13 -0.19 -7.51
CA GLY A 417 30.46 -0.79 -7.23
C GLY A 417 30.40 -2.19 -6.64
N TRP A 418 29.22 -2.80 -6.58
CA TRP A 418 29.07 -4.20 -6.19
C TRP A 418 29.39 -5.13 -7.37
N PHE A 419 30.13 -6.21 -7.12
CA PHE A 419 30.55 -7.18 -8.12
C PHE A 419 30.64 -8.60 -7.54
N ILE A 420 30.62 -9.60 -8.43
CA ILE A 420 30.83 -10.98 -8.04
C ILE A 420 32.33 -11.26 -7.97
N ALA A 421 32.79 -11.83 -6.85
CA ALA A 421 34.13 -12.36 -6.67
C ALA A 421 34.06 -13.84 -6.27
N ARG A 422 35.20 -14.52 -6.29
CA ARG A 422 35.33 -15.89 -5.76
C ARG A 422 36.42 -15.94 -4.72
N ASP A 423 36.13 -16.60 -3.60
CA ASP A 423 37.14 -16.86 -2.59
C ASP A 423 38.14 -17.94 -3.04
N TYR A 424 39.14 -18.22 -2.22
CA TYR A 424 40.15 -19.25 -2.49
C TYR A 424 39.57 -20.67 -2.62
N ARG A 425 38.35 -20.92 -2.15
CA ARG A 425 37.60 -22.17 -2.27
C ARG A 425 36.66 -22.19 -3.48
N LYS A 426 36.70 -21.15 -4.31
CA LYS A 426 35.86 -20.93 -5.50
C LYS A 426 34.38 -20.69 -5.17
N LEU A 427 34.06 -20.27 -3.93
CA LEU A 427 32.71 -19.89 -3.54
C LEU A 427 32.42 -18.46 -4.01
N ASP A 428 31.21 -18.28 -4.57
CA ASP A 428 30.78 -16.97 -5.06
C ASP A 428 30.51 -16.03 -3.88
N GLN A 429 31.07 -14.83 -3.97
CA GLN A 429 30.88 -13.73 -3.05
C GLN A 429 30.38 -12.49 -3.80
N ILE A 430 29.58 -11.67 -3.13
CA ILE A 430 29.19 -10.34 -3.58
C ILE A 430 30.04 -9.34 -2.79
N CYS A 431 30.87 -8.60 -3.50
CA CYS A 431 31.85 -7.69 -2.93
C CYS A 431 31.65 -6.25 -3.39
N CYS A 432 32.01 -5.29 -2.55
CA CYS A 432 32.14 -3.87 -2.90
C CYS A 432 33.52 -3.37 -2.48
N LYS A 433 34.19 -2.61 -3.34
CA LYS A 433 35.45 -1.94 -3.00
C LYS A 433 35.18 -0.71 -2.14
N TYR A 434 35.90 -0.61 -1.03
CA TYR A 434 35.87 0.55 -0.16
C TYR A 434 37.17 1.36 -0.34
N ASP A 435 37.03 2.60 -0.79
CA ASP A 435 38.17 3.50 -0.99
C ASP A 435 38.49 4.25 0.31
N MET A 436 39.50 3.80 1.02
CA MET A 436 40.08 4.56 2.13
C MET A 436 41.22 5.42 1.59
N LYS A 437 41.17 6.73 1.83
CA LYS A 437 42.08 7.75 1.29
C LYS A 437 43.58 7.53 1.54
N ASN A 438 44.01 6.46 2.21
CA ASN A 438 45.43 6.27 2.58
C ASN A 438 45.94 4.82 2.71
N SER A 439 45.34 3.79 2.19
CA SER A 439 45.97 2.45 2.08
C SER A 439 45.06 1.44 1.37
N ASP A 440 45.65 0.31 0.97
CA ASP A 440 45.09 -0.80 0.19
C ASP A 440 43.58 -0.96 0.23
N SER A 441 42.94 -0.99 -0.93
CA SER A 441 41.49 -1.13 -1.10
C SER A 441 40.97 -2.38 -0.39
N LEU A 442 40.31 -2.21 0.75
CA LEU A 442 39.58 -3.26 1.43
C LEU A 442 38.27 -3.55 0.69
N SER A 443 38.01 -4.82 0.39
CA SER A 443 36.74 -5.26 -0.18
C SER A 443 35.81 -5.77 0.93
N TYR A 444 34.58 -5.33 0.91
CA TYR A 444 33.52 -5.84 1.77
C TYR A 444 32.80 -6.95 1.04
N CYS A 445 32.83 -8.17 1.53
CA CYS A 445 32.31 -9.36 0.84
C CYS A 445 31.35 -10.16 1.68
N PHE A 446 30.26 -10.63 1.05
CA PHE A 446 29.30 -11.57 1.61
C PHE A 446 29.24 -12.83 0.76
N TYR A 447 29.07 -14.00 1.36
CA TYR A 447 28.86 -15.23 0.61
C TYR A 447 27.48 -15.25 -0.04
N LYS A 448 27.45 -15.54 -1.35
CA LYS A 448 26.21 -15.69 -2.11
C LYS A 448 25.66 -17.10 -1.92
N ARG A 449 24.45 -17.23 -1.42
CA ARG A 449 23.76 -18.52 -1.23
C ARG A 449 22.43 -18.51 -1.97
N LYS A 450 22.18 -19.53 -2.81
CA LYS A 450 20.86 -19.72 -3.40
C LYS A 450 19.82 -20.03 -2.30
N PRO A 451 18.57 -19.57 -2.42
CA PRO A 451 17.53 -19.96 -1.49
C PRO A 451 17.38 -21.49 -1.46
N LEU A 452 17.29 -22.08 -0.27
CA LEU A 452 17.07 -23.51 -0.11
C LEU A 452 15.66 -23.87 -0.60
N LEU A 453 15.57 -24.73 -1.61
CA LEU A 453 14.31 -25.36 -2.03
C LEU A 453 13.94 -26.45 -0.99
N THR A 454 12.81 -26.35 -0.33
CA THR A 454 12.23 -27.49 0.41
C THR A 454 11.39 -28.31 -0.56
N LEU A 455 11.56 -29.62 -0.52
CA LEU A 455 10.74 -30.61 -1.24
C LEU A 455 9.25 -30.36 -0.94
N GLY A 456 8.50 -29.85 -1.95
CA GLY A 456 7.05 -29.67 -1.89
C GLY A 456 6.49 -28.35 -2.45
N GLU A 457 7.33 -27.36 -2.80
CA GLU A 457 6.88 -26.06 -3.31
C GLU A 457 7.47 -25.72 -4.69
N GLU A 458 7.49 -26.68 -5.59
CA GLU A 458 8.24 -26.61 -6.86
C GLU A 458 7.58 -25.76 -7.98
N ILE A 459 6.41 -25.15 -7.80
CA ILE A 459 5.64 -24.68 -8.97
C ILE A 459 5.51 -23.16 -9.10
N MET A 460 5.85 -22.33 -8.10
CA MET A 460 5.52 -20.89 -8.15
C MET A 460 6.68 -19.93 -8.40
N TYR A 461 7.92 -20.40 -8.53
CA TYR A 461 9.10 -19.53 -8.71
C TYR A 461 9.89 -19.75 -10.01
N GLU A 462 9.39 -20.57 -10.92
CA GLU A 462 10.14 -20.92 -12.16
C GLU A 462 10.10 -19.86 -13.27
N GLN A 463 9.30 -18.80 -13.16
CA GLN A 463 9.24 -17.74 -14.21
C GLN A 463 9.95 -16.44 -13.87
N ASP A 464 10.48 -16.27 -12.65
CA ASP A 464 11.28 -15.08 -12.28
C ASP A 464 12.73 -15.47 -11.96
N HIS A 465 13.37 -16.20 -12.88
CA HIS A 465 14.72 -16.77 -12.78
C HIS A 465 15.86 -15.78 -12.92
N GLN A 466 15.71 -14.52 -12.53
CA GLN A 466 16.85 -13.63 -12.38
C GLN A 466 17.22 -13.42 -10.91
N GLU A 467 17.85 -14.50 -10.33
CA GLU A 467 18.99 -14.35 -9.44
C GLU A 467 18.79 -13.64 -8.09
N ASN A 468 17.68 -13.87 -7.39
CA ASN A 468 17.62 -13.50 -5.96
C ASN A 468 18.43 -14.50 -5.13
N PHE A 469 19.20 -13.99 -4.16
CA PHE A 469 20.07 -14.79 -3.30
C PHE A 469 20.13 -14.24 -1.89
N HIS A 470 20.51 -15.10 -0.94
CA HIS A 470 20.90 -14.70 0.40
C HIS A 470 22.35 -14.23 0.42
N LEU A 471 22.63 -13.28 1.30
CA LEU A 471 23.99 -12.81 1.61
C LEU A 471 24.35 -13.20 3.03
N LEU A 472 25.35 -14.04 3.19
CA LEU A 472 25.83 -14.54 4.48
C LEU A 472 27.16 -13.84 4.84
N ALA A 473 27.30 -13.46 6.10
CA ALA A 473 28.55 -12.91 6.62
C ALA A 473 29.68 -13.95 6.63
N SER A 474 29.33 -15.22 6.84
CA SER A 474 30.26 -16.35 6.85
C SER A 474 29.53 -17.58 6.31
N GLU A 475 30.27 -18.48 5.65
CA GLU A 475 29.73 -19.75 5.16
C GLU A 475 29.30 -20.69 6.29
N SER A 476 29.98 -20.62 7.43
CA SER A 476 29.78 -21.50 8.59
C SER A 476 28.68 -21.02 9.56
N VAL A 477 28.14 -19.81 9.35
CA VAL A 477 27.13 -19.22 10.24
C VAL A 477 25.87 -18.93 9.44
N GLU A 478 24.74 -19.50 9.87
CA GLU A 478 23.41 -19.21 9.26
C GLU A 478 22.87 -17.83 9.66
N ALA A 479 23.65 -16.80 9.37
CA ALA A 479 23.28 -15.41 9.56
C ALA A 479 23.23 -14.70 8.19
N CYS A 480 22.03 -14.32 7.78
CA CYS A 480 21.75 -13.64 6.53
C CYS A 480 21.65 -12.13 6.73
N LEU A 481 22.13 -11.39 5.74
CA LEU A 481 21.95 -9.93 5.69
C LEU A 481 20.47 -9.59 5.50
N ASP A 482 19.90 -8.90 6.46
CA ASP A 482 18.48 -8.60 6.59
C ASP A 482 18.23 -7.09 6.53
N ALA A 483 17.34 -6.67 5.67
CA ALA A 483 16.88 -5.28 5.53
C ALA A 483 15.46 -5.08 6.07
N SER A 484 14.96 -6.00 6.91
CA SER A 484 13.63 -5.85 7.50
C SER A 484 13.61 -4.69 8.51
N VAL A 485 12.49 -4.00 8.54
CA VAL A 485 12.21 -2.97 9.54
C VAL A 485 11.70 -3.67 10.80
N ASP A 486 12.55 -3.86 11.79
CA ASP A 486 12.10 -4.32 13.10
C ASP A 486 11.29 -3.19 13.77
N ARG A 487 10.02 -3.47 14.12
CA ARG A 487 9.12 -2.52 14.82
C ARG A 487 9.67 -2.03 16.18
N LYS A 488 10.67 -2.70 16.72
CA LYS A 488 11.33 -2.35 17.99
C LYS A 488 12.54 -1.41 17.82
N ARG A 489 12.97 -1.14 16.59
CA ARG A 489 14.16 -0.33 16.31
C ARG A 489 13.85 1.15 16.19
N THR A 490 14.82 1.99 16.57
CA THR A 490 14.72 3.44 16.41
C THR A 490 14.75 3.84 14.93
N ALA A 491 14.21 5.00 14.59
CA ALA A 491 14.16 5.50 13.23
C ALA A 491 15.53 5.52 12.52
N SER A 492 16.63 5.77 13.26
CA SER A 492 18.01 5.79 12.74
C SER A 492 18.57 4.39 12.42
N GLU A 493 17.89 3.32 12.83
CA GLU A 493 18.30 1.93 12.60
C GLU A 493 17.62 1.31 11.38
N ARG A 494 16.58 1.96 10.85
CA ARG A 494 15.75 1.44 9.76
C ARG A 494 16.38 1.56 8.38
N ASP A 495 17.32 2.48 8.19
CA ASP A 495 18.05 2.67 6.93
C ASP A 495 19.36 1.87 6.87
N SER A 496 19.47 0.82 7.66
CA SER A 496 20.62 -0.05 7.72
C SER A 496 20.20 -1.52 7.74
N THR A 497 21.11 -2.37 7.29
CA THR A 497 20.94 -3.82 7.34
C THR A 497 21.57 -4.36 8.62
N PHE A 498 21.16 -5.55 9.01
CA PHE A 498 21.71 -6.30 10.13
C PHE A 498 21.83 -7.78 9.77
N LEU A 499 22.45 -8.57 10.62
CA LEU A 499 22.51 -10.01 10.45
C LEU A 499 21.42 -10.67 11.31
N SER A 500 20.62 -11.52 10.73
CA SER A 500 19.61 -12.34 11.44
C SER A 500 19.64 -13.79 10.97
N SER A 501 19.01 -14.69 11.72
CA SER A 501 18.86 -16.07 11.27
C SER A 501 18.26 -16.13 9.88
N CYS A 502 18.83 -16.95 9.00
CA CYS A 502 18.35 -17.07 7.62
C CYS A 502 16.89 -17.55 7.56
N LYS A 503 16.05 -16.77 6.89
CA LYS A 503 14.62 -17.02 6.67
C LYS A 503 14.32 -16.84 5.18
N ARG A 504 13.23 -17.43 4.70
CA ARG A 504 12.73 -17.19 3.34
C ARG A 504 11.91 -15.87 3.26
N HIS A 505 12.39 -14.81 3.86
CA HIS A 505 11.71 -13.53 3.85
C HIS A 505 12.34 -12.60 2.81
N ALA A 506 11.52 -11.83 2.11
CA ALA A 506 11.98 -10.91 1.05
C ALA A 506 13.03 -9.90 1.55
N SER A 507 12.98 -9.52 2.83
CA SER A 507 13.98 -8.63 3.45
C SER A 507 15.40 -9.19 3.48
N GLN A 508 15.57 -10.50 3.35
CA GLN A 508 16.86 -11.17 3.27
C GLN A 508 17.26 -11.56 1.84
N MET A 509 16.40 -11.24 0.86
CA MET A 509 16.65 -11.53 -0.55
C MET A 509 17.28 -10.33 -1.24
N TRP A 510 18.35 -10.59 -1.97
CA TRP A 510 19.16 -9.58 -2.64
C TRP A 510 19.34 -9.94 -4.12
N ARG A 511 19.47 -8.92 -4.94
CA ARG A 511 19.76 -9.05 -6.37
C ARG A 511 20.88 -8.09 -6.77
N LEU A 512 21.87 -8.58 -7.49
CA LEU A 512 22.91 -7.76 -8.09
C LEU A 512 22.52 -7.43 -9.54
N ASN A 513 22.37 -6.17 -9.84
CA ASN A 513 22.06 -5.70 -11.19
C ASN A 513 23.36 -5.48 -12.00
N ASP A 514 23.25 -5.53 -13.33
CA ASP A 514 24.36 -5.33 -14.28
C ASP A 514 25.08 -3.98 -14.12
N ASN A 515 24.41 -2.98 -13.60
CA ASN A 515 24.97 -1.66 -13.30
C ASN A 515 25.78 -1.60 -12.00
N GLY A 516 26.00 -2.73 -11.33
CA GLY A 516 26.75 -2.83 -10.08
C GLY A 516 26.00 -2.35 -8.84
N THR A 517 24.65 -2.33 -8.85
CA THR A 517 23.85 -2.04 -7.68
C THR A 517 23.34 -3.34 -7.03
N LEU A 518 23.42 -3.43 -5.70
CA LEU A 518 22.95 -4.56 -4.90
C LEU A 518 21.61 -4.19 -4.26
N VAL A 519 20.52 -4.70 -4.83
CA VAL A 519 19.14 -4.34 -4.47
C VAL A 519 18.57 -5.31 -3.46
N ASN A 520 18.00 -4.81 -2.39
CA ASN A 520 17.16 -5.61 -1.50
C ASN A 520 15.74 -5.73 -2.07
N THR A 521 15.22 -6.95 -2.20
CA THR A 521 13.92 -7.19 -2.86
C THR A 521 12.71 -6.77 -2.02
N TYR A 522 12.90 -6.59 -0.71
CA TYR A 522 11.85 -6.13 0.20
C TYR A 522 11.66 -4.61 0.12
N SER A 523 12.74 -3.87 0.31
CA SER A 523 12.69 -2.41 0.36
C SER A 523 12.79 -1.73 -1.01
N GLY A 524 13.30 -2.43 -2.03
CA GLY A 524 13.66 -1.82 -3.30
C GLY A 524 14.87 -0.89 -3.22
N LEU A 525 15.49 -0.76 -2.05
CA LEU A 525 16.67 0.06 -1.83
C LEU A 525 17.95 -0.70 -2.14
N CYS A 526 19.02 0.03 -2.42
CA CYS A 526 20.33 -0.50 -2.71
C CYS A 526 21.27 -0.40 -1.51
N ALA A 527 22.07 -1.45 -1.32
CA ALA A 527 23.12 -1.47 -0.31
C ALA A 527 24.25 -0.47 -0.61
N THR A 528 24.77 0.18 0.44
CA THR A 528 25.92 1.06 0.37
C THR A 528 26.87 0.82 1.56
N THR A 529 28.17 0.82 1.29
CA THR A 529 29.22 0.75 2.32
C THR A 529 29.57 2.12 2.88
N ASN A 530 29.18 3.20 2.20
CA ASN A 530 29.37 4.55 2.67
C ASN A 530 28.32 4.90 3.72
N SER A 531 28.70 4.77 4.98
CA SER A 531 28.01 5.35 6.13
C SER A 531 28.30 6.85 6.29
N ASP A 532 28.59 7.58 5.19
CA ASP A 532 28.31 9.00 5.28
C ASP A 532 26.84 9.07 5.64
N LYS A 533 26.58 9.40 6.87
CA LYS A 533 25.29 9.84 7.33
C LYS A 533 24.74 10.76 6.23
N VAL A 534 23.98 10.20 5.27
CA VAL A 534 22.86 10.98 4.81
C VAL A 534 22.25 11.37 6.14
N ASN A 535 22.22 12.65 6.45
CA ASN A 535 21.53 13.17 7.61
C ASN A 535 20.04 12.86 7.42
N THR A 536 19.76 11.55 7.43
CA THR A 536 18.46 11.00 7.42
C THR A 536 18.15 10.82 8.87
N ILE A 537 17.27 11.68 9.30
CA ILE A 537 16.49 11.50 10.50
C ILE A 537 17.21 11.94 11.76
N THR A 538 17.25 13.15 11.87
CA THR A 538 17.21 13.94 13.04
C THR A 538 15.94 13.64 13.82
N GLY A 539 16.05 12.81 14.86
CA GLY A 539 15.18 12.78 16.02
C GLY A 539 13.65 12.82 15.74
N GLY A 540 13.11 11.98 14.86
CA GLY A 540 11.65 11.86 14.68
C GLY A 540 10.98 13.00 13.91
N ILE A 541 11.72 13.78 13.12
CA ILE A 541 11.15 14.74 12.18
C ILE A 541 11.22 14.20 10.74
N ARG A 542 10.17 14.42 9.96
CA ARG A 542 10.08 14.02 8.55
C ARG A 542 9.59 15.20 7.71
N SER A 543 9.78 15.12 6.42
CA SER A 543 9.28 16.14 5.51
C SER A 543 9.01 15.55 4.13
N TRP A 544 8.03 16.10 3.44
CA TRP A 544 7.71 15.74 2.05
C TRP A 544 7.63 16.97 1.18
N ILE A 545 7.96 16.79 -0.11
CA ILE A 545 7.91 17.85 -1.12
C ILE A 545 7.13 17.36 -2.35
N ALA A 546 6.44 18.29 -3.00
CA ALA A 546 5.77 18.06 -4.29
C ALA A 546 5.68 19.36 -5.08
N THR A 547 5.38 19.26 -6.38
CA THR A 547 5.14 20.41 -7.25
C THR A 547 3.68 20.45 -7.72
N GLY A 548 3.08 21.63 -7.71
CA GLY A 548 1.73 21.87 -8.18
C GLY A 548 1.66 22.19 -9.67
N ARG A 549 0.43 22.25 -10.22
CA ARG A 549 0.16 22.49 -11.65
C ARG A 549 0.57 23.86 -12.16
N ARG A 550 0.64 24.86 -11.29
CA ARG A 550 0.97 26.25 -11.61
C ARG A 550 2.37 26.63 -11.17
N GLY A 551 3.20 25.63 -10.80
CA GLY A 551 4.57 25.84 -10.33
C GLY A 551 4.70 26.07 -8.82
N GLU A 552 3.61 25.91 -8.06
CA GLU A 552 3.67 25.91 -6.60
C GLU A 552 4.55 24.75 -6.11
N ILE A 553 5.24 24.97 -5.02
CA ILE A 553 5.93 23.93 -4.27
C ILE A 553 5.13 23.68 -2.99
N TYR A 554 4.78 22.43 -2.76
CA TYR A 554 4.21 21.96 -1.51
C TYR A 554 5.32 21.37 -0.66
N LEU A 555 5.49 21.87 0.54
CA LEU A 555 6.48 21.38 1.51
C LEU A 555 5.76 21.08 2.82
N SER A 556 5.85 19.85 3.31
CA SER A 556 5.26 19.49 4.60
C SER A 556 6.35 19.14 5.60
N PHE A 557 6.17 19.58 6.85
CA PHE A 557 6.96 19.16 8.00
C PHE A 557 6.10 18.26 8.89
N PHE A 558 6.68 17.18 9.39
CA PHE A 558 6.03 16.25 10.30
C PHE A 558 6.90 16.06 11.55
N ASN A 559 6.27 16.16 12.69
CA ASN A 559 6.89 15.89 13.98
C ASN A 559 6.37 14.57 14.55
N LEU A 560 7.14 13.52 14.44
CA LEU A 560 6.78 12.20 14.98
C LEU A 560 7.16 12.04 16.46
N ASN A 561 7.83 13.05 17.06
CA ASN A 561 8.20 13.03 18.46
C ASN A 561 6.99 13.27 19.37
N SER A 562 7.09 12.80 20.61
CA SER A 562 6.10 13.05 21.67
C SER A 562 6.21 14.44 22.33
N TRP A 563 7.05 15.32 21.77
CA TRP A 563 7.20 16.71 22.20
C TRP A 563 7.20 17.66 21.01
N ARG A 564 6.92 18.91 21.29
CA ARG A 564 6.91 20.00 20.32
C ARG A 564 8.33 20.29 19.80
N THR A 565 8.50 20.40 18.49
CA THR A 565 9.82 20.51 17.83
C THR A 565 9.86 21.67 16.83
N LEU A 566 10.94 22.47 16.85
CA LEU A 566 11.18 23.46 15.80
C LEU A 566 11.80 22.75 14.59
N ILE A 567 11.06 22.67 13.49
CA ILE A 567 11.52 22.07 12.23
C ILE A 567 11.87 23.19 11.25
N SER A 568 13.00 23.02 10.57
CA SER A 568 13.54 24.01 9.64
C SER A 568 14.00 23.35 8.34
N ALA A 569 13.88 24.09 7.22
CA ALA A 569 14.41 23.72 5.91
C ALA A 569 15.04 24.96 5.24
N ARG A 570 16.13 24.79 4.50
CA ARG A 570 16.72 25.87 3.71
C ARG A 570 16.05 25.93 2.35
N ILE A 571 15.76 27.12 1.86
CA ILE A 571 15.18 27.33 0.52
C ILE A 571 16.15 26.85 -0.58
N SER A 572 17.46 26.98 -0.38
CA SER A 572 18.48 26.45 -1.30
C SER A 572 18.38 24.94 -1.52
N ASP A 573 17.97 24.19 -0.48
CA ASP A 573 17.92 22.72 -0.55
C ASP A 573 16.73 22.24 -1.41
N LEU A 574 15.69 23.09 -1.61
CA LEU A 574 14.60 22.81 -2.55
C LEU A 574 15.12 22.68 -3.99
N THR A 575 16.14 23.50 -4.34
CA THR A 575 16.78 23.46 -5.67
C THR A 575 17.49 22.14 -5.93
N ALA A 576 18.12 21.57 -4.89
CA ALA A 576 18.82 20.30 -4.98
C ALA A 576 17.87 19.13 -5.32
N VAL A 577 16.60 19.22 -4.89
CA VAL A 577 15.59 18.17 -5.09
C VAL A 577 14.79 18.38 -6.37
N LEU A 578 14.31 19.62 -6.60
CA LEU A 578 13.39 19.93 -7.69
C LEU A 578 14.08 20.41 -8.97
N GLY A 579 15.34 20.85 -8.87
CA GLY A 579 16.11 21.46 -9.94
C GLY A 579 15.93 22.98 -10.01
N SER A 580 16.90 23.67 -10.62
CA SER A 580 16.95 25.14 -10.70
C SER A 580 15.77 25.77 -11.47
N SER A 581 15.13 25.02 -12.34
CA SER A 581 13.94 25.49 -13.09
C SER A 581 12.72 25.75 -12.22
N PHE A 582 12.63 25.14 -11.03
CA PHE A 582 11.52 25.33 -10.09
C PHE A 582 11.79 26.41 -9.04
N VAL A 583 13.06 26.68 -8.76
CA VAL A 583 13.48 27.69 -7.78
C VAL A 583 14.37 28.68 -8.49
N SER A 584 13.78 29.58 -9.24
CA SER A 584 14.52 30.57 -10.03
C SER A 584 15.07 31.74 -9.19
N LYS A 585 14.53 31.94 -7.99
CA LYS A 585 14.93 33.01 -7.06
C LYS A 585 15.32 32.46 -5.70
N ALA A 586 16.18 33.18 -5.02
CA ALA A 586 16.60 32.86 -3.65
C ALA A 586 15.50 33.10 -2.59
N SER A 587 14.27 33.45 -2.99
CA SER A 587 13.16 33.72 -2.08
C SER A 587 11.82 33.24 -2.63
N CYS A 588 10.93 32.83 -1.74
CA CYS A 588 9.60 32.30 -2.06
C CYS A 588 8.54 32.97 -1.17
N ASN A 589 7.40 33.32 -1.73
CA ASN A 589 6.21 33.66 -0.94
C ASN A 589 5.63 32.39 -0.34
N CYS A 590 5.41 32.37 0.97
CA CYS A 590 5.08 31.18 1.74
C CYS A 590 3.82 31.38 2.58
N LYS A 591 2.87 30.45 2.45
CA LYS A 591 1.67 30.37 3.29
C LYS A 591 1.55 28.98 3.90
N GLU A 592 1.25 28.92 5.20
CA GLU A 592 0.98 27.66 5.90
C GLU A 592 -0.52 27.35 5.87
N VAL A 593 -0.88 26.13 5.53
CA VAL A 593 -2.26 25.71 5.21
C VAL A 593 -3.12 25.53 6.45
N TRP A 594 -2.60 24.86 7.49
CA TRP A 594 -3.40 24.49 8.65
C TRP A 594 -3.73 25.67 9.57
N SER A 595 -2.77 26.57 9.77
CA SER A 595 -2.95 27.78 10.57
C SER A 595 -3.40 28.98 9.74
N SER A 596 -3.40 28.86 8.41
CA SER A 596 -3.61 29.96 7.47
C SER A 596 -2.59 31.11 7.64
N LYS A 597 -1.46 30.86 8.33
CA LYS A 597 -0.43 31.85 8.56
C LYS A 597 0.31 32.20 7.27
N ASP A 598 0.37 33.50 6.99
CA ASP A 598 1.19 34.04 5.92
C ASP A 598 2.58 34.36 6.45
N PHE A 599 3.61 33.72 5.89
CA PHE A 599 5.01 33.95 6.24
C PHE A 599 5.65 35.06 5.38
N GLY A 600 4.90 35.58 4.39
CA GLY A 600 5.44 36.52 3.42
C GLY A 600 6.58 35.91 2.60
N THR A 601 7.57 36.73 2.27
CA THR A 601 8.74 36.30 1.49
C THR A 601 9.81 35.65 2.38
N VAL A 602 10.08 34.38 2.15
CA VAL A 602 11.11 33.59 2.83
C VAL A 602 12.34 33.45 1.92
N GLY A 603 13.50 33.96 2.35
CA GLY A 603 14.70 34.01 1.51
C GLY A 603 15.75 32.95 1.82
N GLN A 604 15.92 32.54 3.07
CA GLN A 604 16.99 31.61 3.46
C GLN A 604 16.47 30.34 4.10
N THR A 605 15.74 30.45 5.20
CA THR A 605 15.28 29.32 6.01
C THR A 605 13.82 29.50 6.35
N LEU A 606 13.04 28.47 6.07
CA LEU A 606 11.67 28.33 6.55
C LEU A 606 11.70 27.52 7.84
N SER A 607 11.12 28.05 8.92
CA SER A 607 11.10 27.40 10.22
C SER A 607 9.72 27.50 10.84
N MET A 608 9.26 26.41 11.44
CA MET A 608 8.00 26.37 12.18
C MET A 608 8.09 25.46 13.39
N MET A 609 7.48 25.90 14.49
CA MET A 609 7.25 25.05 15.64
C MET A 609 6.08 24.14 15.36
N VAL A 610 6.32 22.84 15.37
CA VAL A 610 5.32 21.80 15.09
C VAL A 610 5.02 21.05 16.39
N GLU A 611 3.75 20.96 16.74
CA GLU A 611 3.30 20.27 17.95
C GLU A 611 3.64 18.77 17.90
N LYS A 612 3.54 18.08 19.05
CA LYS A 612 3.78 16.64 19.12
C LYS A 612 2.84 15.93 18.13
N HIS A 613 3.36 14.97 17.38
CA HIS A 613 2.63 14.19 16.37
C HIS A 613 1.94 15.02 15.27
N GLY A 614 2.23 16.34 15.25
CA GLY A 614 1.60 17.28 14.34
C GLY A 614 2.38 17.44 13.03
N CYS A 615 1.81 18.27 12.14
CA CYS A 615 2.43 18.65 10.88
C CYS A 615 2.22 20.13 10.57
N ALA A 616 3.00 20.61 9.63
CA ALA A 616 2.79 21.88 8.94
C ALA A 616 2.84 21.64 7.43
N LEU A 617 1.99 22.31 6.68
CA LEU A 617 1.95 22.20 5.22
C LEU A 617 2.08 23.59 4.60
N PHE A 618 3.12 23.80 3.81
CA PHE A 618 3.40 25.07 3.17
C PHE A 618 3.11 25.03 1.67
N VAL A 619 2.55 26.12 1.18
CA VAL A 619 2.47 26.44 -0.25
C VAL A 619 3.49 27.53 -0.53
N LEU A 620 4.50 27.22 -1.33
CA LEU A 620 5.60 28.10 -1.69
C LEU A 620 5.48 28.52 -3.16
N ASN A 621 5.53 29.81 -3.43
CA ASN A 621 5.59 30.37 -4.76
C ASN A 621 6.96 31.04 -4.95
N CYS A 622 7.85 30.38 -5.70
CA CYS A 622 9.27 30.76 -5.84
C CYS A 622 9.61 31.38 -7.22
N GLY A 623 8.63 31.77 -7.98
CA GLY A 623 8.80 32.27 -9.33
C GLY A 623 8.10 33.61 -9.57
N ASN A 624 8.74 34.47 -10.41
CA ASN A 624 8.34 35.82 -10.94
C ASN A 624 8.20 36.93 -9.96
#